data_74fd4638a4673cf2ffc957ddc2574282
#
_entry.id   74fd4638a4673cf2ffc957ddc2574282
#
_cell.length_a   1.000
_cell.length_b   1.000
_cell.length_c   1.000
_cell.angle_alpha   90.00
_cell.angle_beta   90.00
_cell.angle_gamma   90.00
#
_symmetry.space_group_name_H-M   'P 1'
#
loop_
_entity.id
_entity.type
_entity.pdbx_description
1 polymer ?
#
loop_
_entity_poly.entity_id
_entity_poly.type
_entity_poly.pdbx_seq_one_letter_code
_entity_poly.pdbx_strand_id
1 'polypeptide(L)'
;MMPILNFLCDMQKRIILFLTGLLFLLPLIAKEYTVDNLPNVHLQNEYRYTINPDGIIDSQSQNTIDRLCRTLEDSTGIEIVVAIVNSIGNEDCFDFCHELLNSWGVGQKGKDNGLIVLLVTDQRCVQFYTGYGLEGILPDAICKRIQTEQMIPYLKDEKWSEGMVAGMESVYNRLITYNEGDVPEDDDDDDLAAILFFVGFMLLGCVVIFIAVWVSNRCPACKKHNIIRVSSRLISKKNGMKTEGITYECKDCGHIFEKEVQSIDQDYKGPTGGYYGGGMPRGGFGGGSFGGGFSGGSFGGGRGGGGGAGSRF
;
A
#
# COMPACT_ATOMS: atom_id res chain seq x y z
N MET A 1 -51.92 35.29 44.67
CA MET A 1 -51.30 35.74 43.42
C MET A 1 -49.85 35.30 43.28
N MET A 2 -49.13 34.90 44.33
CA MET A 2 -47.74 34.44 44.35
C MET A 2 -47.43 33.02 43.76
N PRO A 3 -48.25 31.98 43.84
CA PRO A 3 -47.88 30.65 43.40
C PRO A 3 -47.82 30.48 41.87
N ILE A 4 -48.58 31.26 41.12
CA ILE A 4 -48.62 31.18 39.65
C ILE A 4 -47.36 31.76 39.02
N LEU A 5 -46.79 32.80 39.60
CA LEU A 5 -45.56 33.45 39.11
C LEU A 5 -44.34 32.53 39.27
N ASN A 6 -44.27 31.80 40.38
CA ASN A 6 -43.17 30.80 40.60
C ASN A 6 -43.30 29.60 39.68
N PHE A 7 -44.50 29.14 39.36
CA PHE A 7 -44.75 28.06 38.40
C PHE A 7 -44.34 28.45 36.98
N LEU A 8 -44.67 29.66 36.54
CA LEU A 8 -44.27 30.19 35.23
C LEU A 8 -42.73 30.34 35.11
N CYS A 9 -42.08 30.81 36.17
CA CYS A 9 -40.63 30.96 36.21
C CYS A 9 -39.90 29.59 36.15
N ASP A 10 -40.44 28.57 36.80
CA ASP A 10 -39.87 27.20 36.78
C ASP A 10 -40.10 26.51 35.43
N MET A 11 -41.26 26.74 34.82
CA MET A 11 -41.56 26.24 33.47
C MET A 11 -40.64 26.90 32.42
N GLN A 12 -40.38 28.19 32.55
CA GLN A 12 -39.48 28.92 31.66
C GLN A 12 -38.03 28.40 31.77
N LYS A 13 -37.55 28.12 32.98
CA LYS A 13 -36.24 27.50 33.20
C LYS A 13 -36.13 26.11 32.56
N ARG A 14 -37.15 25.26 32.69
CA ARG A 14 -37.20 23.93 32.07
C ARG A 14 -37.21 23.99 30.53
N ILE A 15 -37.94 24.95 29.95
CA ILE A 15 -37.98 25.17 28.50
C ILE A 15 -36.62 25.66 28.00
N ILE A 16 -35.95 26.58 28.71
CA ILE A 16 -34.60 27.04 28.36
C ILE A 16 -33.59 25.89 28.46
N LEU A 17 -33.65 25.06 29.49
CA LEU A 17 -32.77 23.88 29.64
C LEU A 17 -33.02 22.86 28.56
N PHE A 18 -34.26 22.66 28.11
CA PHE A 18 -34.62 21.77 27.04
C PHE A 18 -34.16 22.29 25.67
N LEU A 19 -34.30 23.59 25.42
CA LEU A 19 -33.81 24.25 24.20
C LEU A 19 -32.27 24.28 24.12
N THR A 20 -31.60 24.51 25.26
CA THR A 20 -30.12 24.42 25.29
C THR A 20 -29.64 22.97 25.08
N GLY A 21 -30.32 21.97 25.64
CA GLY A 21 -30.04 20.55 25.39
C GLY A 21 -30.26 20.13 23.93
N LEU A 22 -31.32 20.66 23.29
CA LEU A 22 -31.63 20.39 21.88
C LEU A 22 -30.62 21.06 20.94
N LEU A 23 -30.06 22.22 21.31
CA LEU A 23 -29.02 22.90 20.53
C LEU A 23 -27.69 22.12 20.51
N PHE A 24 -27.39 21.33 21.56
CA PHE A 24 -26.22 20.46 21.65
C PHE A 24 -26.38 19.15 20.88
N LEU A 25 -27.57 18.82 20.38
CA LEU A 25 -27.87 17.61 19.60
C LEU A 25 -27.80 17.84 18.07
N LEU A 26 -27.44 19.04 17.62
CA LEU A 26 -27.17 19.25 16.19
C LEU A 26 -25.93 18.39 15.82
N PRO A 27 -26.06 17.40 14.90
CA PRO A 27 -24.92 16.68 14.43
C PRO A 27 -23.98 17.69 13.78
N LEU A 28 -22.73 17.76 14.23
CA LEU A 28 -21.65 18.37 13.45
C LEU A 28 -21.51 17.50 12.19
N ILE A 29 -22.16 17.91 11.11
CA ILE A 29 -21.95 17.31 9.80
C ILE A 29 -20.53 17.71 9.40
N ALA A 30 -19.57 16.79 9.53
CA ALA A 30 -18.24 16.99 8.99
C ALA A 30 -18.37 17.24 7.48
N LYS A 31 -17.72 18.26 6.97
CA LYS A 31 -17.73 18.56 5.56
C LYS A 31 -16.89 17.52 4.85
N GLU A 32 -17.47 16.80 3.90
CA GLU A 32 -16.77 15.86 3.04
C GLU A 32 -16.26 16.60 1.80
N TYR A 33 -15.00 16.31 1.44
CA TYR A 33 -14.38 16.87 0.26
C TYR A 33 -14.31 15.83 -0.86
N THR A 34 -14.59 16.27 -2.06
CA THR A 34 -14.38 15.54 -3.32
C THR A 34 -13.40 16.36 -4.17
N VAL A 35 -12.82 15.76 -5.20
CA VAL A 35 -11.91 16.46 -6.11
C VAL A 35 -12.58 17.70 -6.73
N ASP A 36 -13.89 17.63 -7.01
CA ASP A 36 -14.65 18.74 -7.62
C ASP A 36 -14.89 19.91 -6.66
N ASN A 37 -15.06 19.65 -5.34
CA ASN A 37 -15.37 20.70 -4.36
C ASN A 37 -14.17 21.14 -3.53
N LEU A 38 -13.01 20.49 -3.71
CA LEU A 38 -11.75 20.86 -3.05
C LEU A 38 -11.29 22.23 -3.58
N PRO A 39 -11.01 23.23 -2.70
CA PRO A 39 -10.62 24.55 -3.17
C PRO A 39 -9.21 24.52 -3.79
N ASN A 40 -9.09 24.82 -5.08
CA ASN A 40 -7.79 25.00 -5.71
C ASN A 40 -7.21 26.37 -5.31
N VAL A 41 -6.40 26.37 -4.26
CA VAL A 41 -5.81 27.60 -3.70
C VAL A 41 -4.73 28.21 -4.60
N HIS A 42 -4.09 27.39 -5.42
CA HIS A 42 -3.05 27.82 -6.36
C HIS A 42 -3.62 28.71 -7.49
N LEU A 43 -4.86 28.46 -7.93
CA LEU A 43 -5.56 29.33 -8.89
C LEU A 43 -5.84 30.74 -8.33
N GLN A 44 -6.00 30.85 -7.02
CA GLN A 44 -6.27 32.13 -6.36
C GLN A 44 -4.98 32.87 -6.01
N ASN A 45 -3.93 32.15 -5.69
CA ASN A 45 -2.63 32.67 -5.32
C ASN A 45 -1.55 31.64 -5.68
N GLU A 46 -0.73 31.95 -6.68
CA GLU A 46 0.36 31.10 -7.20
C GLU A 46 1.42 30.70 -6.15
N TYR A 47 1.42 31.38 -4.99
CA TYR A 47 2.34 31.08 -3.87
C TYR A 47 1.71 30.14 -2.82
N ARG A 48 0.52 29.62 -3.08
CA ARG A 48 -0.19 28.71 -2.18
C ARG A 48 -0.27 27.30 -2.78
N TYR A 49 0.30 26.35 -2.07
CA TYR A 49 0.36 24.94 -2.43
C TYR A 49 -0.43 24.06 -1.46
N THR A 50 -0.70 24.61 -0.24
CA THR A 50 -1.31 23.86 0.86
C THR A 50 -2.80 24.20 0.96
N ILE A 51 -3.64 23.20 0.77
CA ILE A 51 -5.09 23.23 0.92
C ILE A 51 -5.41 22.75 2.33
N ASN A 52 -5.87 23.67 3.19
CA ASN A 52 -6.18 23.40 4.60
C ASN A 52 -7.50 24.09 4.99
N PRO A 53 -8.62 23.69 4.37
CA PRO A 53 -9.88 24.39 4.52
C PRO A 53 -10.50 24.23 5.92
N ASP A 54 -10.13 23.16 6.63
CA ASP A 54 -10.62 22.85 7.97
C ASP A 54 -9.71 23.39 9.08
N GLY A 55 -8.57 24.01 8.72
CA GLY A 55 -7.63 24.57 9.70
C GLY A 55 -6.95 23.51 10.56
N ILE A 56 -6.70 22.33 10.00
CA ILE A 56 -6.10 21.18 10.71
C ILE A 56 -4.67 21.49 11.14
N ILE A 57 -3.90 22.14 10.26
CA ILE A 57 -2.56 22.65 10.59
C ILE A 57 -2.60 24.15 10.82
N ASP A 58 -1.68 24.63 11.62
CA ASP A 58 -1.57 26.06 11.92
C ASP A 58 -0.98 26.86 10.72
N SER A 59 -1.20 28.17 10.72
CA SER A 59 -0.79 29.05 9.64
C SER A 59 0.74 29.14 9.47
N GLN A 60 1.52 28.95 10.55
CA GLN A 60 2.98 28.98 10.47
C GLN A 60 3.49 27.74 9.72
N SER A 61 2.97 26.56 10.06
CA SER A 61 3.27 25.29 9.40
C SER A 61 2.85 25.33 7.93
N GLN A 62 1.65 25.84 7.64
CA GLN A 62 1.17 26.02 6.27
C GLN A 62 2.12 26.92 5.45
N ASN A 63 2.53 28.07 5.99
CA ASN A 63 3.47 28.96 5.29
C ASN A 63 4.86 28.31 5.10
N THR A 64 5.28 27.44 6.03
CA THR A 64 6.54 26.71 5.89
C THR A 64 6.45 25.72 4.73
N ILE A 65 5.38 24.94 4.66
CA ILE A 65 5.12 23.97 3.57
C ILE A 65 5.03 24.70 2.22
N ASP A 66 4.23 25.79 2.13
CA ASP A 66 4.11 26.58 0.90
C ASP A 66 5.47 27.09 0.40
N ARG A 67 6.34 27.55 1.32
CA ARG A 67 7.71 27.99 0.97
C ARG A 67 8.58 26.86 0.44
N LEU A 68 8.52 25.66 1.05
CA LEU A 68 9.25 24.49 0.57
C LEU A 68 8.79 24.08 -0.83
N CYS A 69 7.47 23.99 -1.05
CA CYS A 69 6.89 23.66 -2.35
C CYS A 69 7.30 24.69 -3.41
N ARG A 70 7.22 25.99 -3.11
CA ARG A 70 7.65 27.05 -4.02
C ARG A 70 9.13 26.93 -4.39
N THR A 71 10.01 26.71 -3.40
CA THR A 71 11.45 26.59 -3.67
C THR A 71 11.73 25.37 -4.55
N LEU A 72 11.00 24.26 -4.38
CA LEU A 72 11.09 23.08 -5.24
C LEU A 72 10.63 23.39 -6.66
N GLU A 73 9.49 24.03 -6.83
CA GLU A 73 8.99 24.39 -8.16
C GLU A 73 9.93 25.35 -8.88
N ASP A 74 10.40 26.40 -8.20
CA ASP A 74 11.34 27.40 -8.76
C ASP A 74 12.69 26.78 -9.20
N SER A 75 13.16 25.73 -8.48
CA SER A 75 14.48 25.13 -8.72
C SER A 75 14.44 23.90 -9.63
N THR A 76 13.37 23.10 -9.57
CA THR A 76 13.28 21.79 -10.25
C THR A 76 12.13 21.73 -11.26
N GLY A 77 11.18 22.66 -11.17
CA GLY A 77 9.94 22.65 -11.95
C GLY A 77 8.96 21.56 -11.52
N ILE A 78 9.16 20.91 -10.35
CA ILE A 78 8.25 19.93 -9.79
C ILE A 78 7.02 20.65 -9.24
N GLU A 79 5.84 20.23 -9.68
CA GLU A 79 4.56 20.78 -9.23
C GLU A 79 3.99 19.94 -8.10
N ILE A 80 3.66 20.59 -6.97
CA ILE A 80 3.23 19.92 -5.74
C ILE A 80 1.88 20.47 -5.28
N VAL A 81 1.00 19.57 -4.85
CA VAL A 81 -0.24 19.90 -4.15
C VAL A 81 -0.25 19.18 -2.80
N VAL A 82 -0.43 19.95 -1.73
CA VAL A 82 -0.57 19.41 -0.37
C VAL A 82 -2.01 19.62 0.08
N ALA A 83 -2.79 18.56 0.19
CA ALA A 83 -4.17 18.60 0.63
C ALA A 83 -4.32 18.02 2.05
N ILE A 84 -4.87 18.81 2.96
CA ILE A 84 -5.06 18.45 4.38
C ILE A 84 -6.52 18.68 4.69
N VAL A 85 -7.27 17.60 4.81
CA VAL A 85 -8.73 17.63 4.98
C VAL A 85 -9.18 16.71 6.11
N ASN A 86 -10.33 17.02 6.68
CA ASN A 86 -10.88 16.19 7.73
C ASN A 86 -11.48 14.90 7.17
N SER A 87 -12.22 14.98 6.06
CA SER A 87 -12.91 13.82 5.46
C SER A 87 -13.00 13.91 3.94
N ILE A 88 -12.79 12.78 3.28
CA ILE A 88 -13.07 12.54 1.85
C ILE A 88 -14.26 11.57 1.68
N GLY A 89 -15.09 11.39 2.72
CA GLY A 89 -16.16 10.42 2.72
C GLY A 89 -15.66 8.99 2.77
N ASN A 90 -16.22 8.15 1.91
CA ASN A 90 -15.84 6.72 1.83
C ASN A 90 -14.80 6.43 0.73
N GLU A 91 -14.26 7.45 0.09
CA GLU A 91 -13.27 7.29 -0.97
C GLU A 91 -11.92 6.82 -0.43
N ASP A 92 -11.20 6.02 -1.19
CA ASP A 92 -9.85 5.60 -0.82
C ASP A 92 -8.85 6.75 -1.07
N CYS A 93 -7.88 6.91 -0.16
CA CYS A 93 -6.91 7.99 -0.25
C CYS A 93 -6.06 7.94 -1.54
N PHE A 94 -5.77 6.74 -2.04
CA PHE A 94 -5.01 6.57 -3.28
C PHE A 94 -5.83 6.99 -4.50
N ASP A 95 -7.10 6.54 -4.57
CA ASP A 95 -8.00 6.86 -5.67
C ASP A 95 -8.28 8.36 -5.72
N PHE A 96 -8.49 9.00 -4.57
CA PHE A 96 -8.64 10.45 -4.46
C PHE A 96 -7.42 11.20 -4.98
N CYS A 97 -6.20 10.79 -4.60
CA CYS A 97 -4.97 11.41 -5.08
C CYS A 97 -4.78 11.22 -6.59
N HIS A 98 -5.09 10.02 -7.10
CA HIS A 98 -5.04 9.71 -8.52
C HIS A 98 -5.97 10.61 -9.32
N GLU A 99 -7.23 10.74 -8.88
CA GLU A 99 -8.21 11.60 -9.53
C GLU A 99 -7.81 13.07 -9.44
N LEU A 100 -7.33 13.53 -8.26
CA LEU A 100 -6.89 14.90 -8.05
C LEU A 100 -5.73 15.28 -8.98
N LEU A 101 -4.70 14.42 -9.09
CA LEU A 101 -3.55 14.68 -9.95
C LEU A 101 -3.97 14.80 -11.42
N ASN A 102 -4.80 13.86 -11.88
CA ASN A 102 -5.23 13.83 -13.28
C ASN A 102 -6.24 14.94 -13.63
N SER A 103 -7.19 15.24 -12.73
CA SER A 103 -8.22 16.28 -12.96
C SER A 103 -7.64 17.68 -12.93
N TRP A 104 -6.69 17.94 -12.03
CA TRP A 104 -6.03 19.23 -11.95
C TRP A 104 -4.82 19.32 -12.89
N GLY A 105 -4.33 18.19 -13.41
CA GLY A 105 -3.18 18.14 -14.31
C GLY A 105 -1.88 18.51 -13.63
N VAL A 106 -1.71 18.09 -12.36
CA VAL A 106 -0.52 18.42 -11.55
C VAL A 106 0.73 17.79 -12.16
N GLY A 107 1.74 18.60 -12.44
CA GLY A 107 2.97 18.22 -13.13
C GLY A 107 3.02 18.71 -14.57
N GLN A 108 4.24 18.94 -15.06
CA GLN A 108 4.47 19.43 -16.40
C GLN A 108 4.22 18.36 -17.45
N LYS A 109 3.50 18.70 -18.51
CA LYS A 109 3.22 17.80 -19.63
C LYS A 109 4.51 17.24 -20.24
N GLY A 110 4.61 15.92 -20.29
CA GLY A 110 5.75 15.20 -20.86
C GLY A 110 6.94 15.05 -19.92
N LYS A 111 6.92 15.72 -18.75
CA LYS A 111 7.82 15.46 -17.64
C LYS A 111 7.14 14.62 -16.57
N ASP A 112 5.81 14.76 -16.44
CA ASP A 112 4.97 14.05 -15.49
C ASP A 112 5.50 14.10 -14.04
N ASN A 113 6.01 15.29 -13.66
CA ASN A 113 6.72 15.57 -12.42
C ASN A 113 5.82 16.21 -11.35
N GLY A 114 4.59 15.71 -11.23
CA GLY A 114 3.62 16.12 -10.23
C GLY A 114 3.73 15.30 -8.95
N LEU A 115 3.45 15.91 -7.80
CA LEU A 115 3.35 15.25 -6.50
C LEU A 115 2.08 15.70 -5.77
N ILE A 116 1.26 14.75 -5.33
CA ILE A 116 0.17 14.99 -4.38
C ILE A 116 0.58 14.43 -3.02
N VAL A 117 0.41 15.27 -1.99
CA VAL A 117 0.52 14.84 -0.59
C VAL A 117 -0.82 15.09 0.08
N LEU A 118 -1.49 14.03 0.47
CA LEU A 118 -2.82 14.06 1.10
C LEU A 118 -2.72 13.60 2.55
N LEU A 119 -3.33 14.37 3.45
CA LEU A 119 -3.63 13.96 4.82
C LEU A 119 -5.15 13.98 5.02
N VAL A 120 -5.73 12.85 5.43
CA VAL A 120 -7.15 12.71 5.80
C VAL A 120 -7.22 12.28 7.25
N THR A 121 -7.77 13.17 8.10
CA THR A 121 -7.68 12.95 9.56
C THR A 121 -8.69 11.93 10.08
N ASP A 122 -9.90 11.87 9.53
CA ASP A 122 -10.92 10.89 9.93
C ASP A 122 -10.56 9.46 9.56
N GLN A 123 -9.94 9.26 8.39
CA GLN A 123 -9.44 7.95 7.95
C GLN A 123 -8.05 7.63 8.52
N ARG A 124 -7.41 8.58 9.22
CA ARG A 124 -6.02 8.48 9.70
C ARG A 124 -5.06 8.02 8.60
N CYS A 125 -5.19 8.66 7.44
CA CYS A 125 -4.46 8.30 6.23
C CYS A 125 -3.55 9.44 5.80
N VAL A 126 -2.29 9.11 5.49
CA VAL A 126 -1.39 9.97 4.72
C VAL A 126 -1.03 9.24 3.42
N GLN A 127 -1.22 9.92 2.28
CA GLN A 127 -0.96 9.38 0.95
C GLN A 127 -0.04 10.31 0.17
N PHE A 128 1.01 9.75 -0.42
CA PHE A 128 1.81 10.39 -1.46
C PHE A 128 1.44 9.74 -2.79
N TYR A 129 1.26 10.56 -3.81
CA TYR A 129 1.00 10.11 -5.17
C TYR A 129 1.91 10.85 -6.14
N THR A 130 2.77 10.11 -6.83
CA THR A 130 3.82 10.65 -7.70
C THR A 130 3.46 10.48 -9.17
N GLY A 131 3.76 11.49 -9.97
CA GLY A 131 3.78 11.36 -11.42
C GLY A 131 4.97 10.50 -11.88
N TYR A 132 4.89 9.96 -13.08
CA TYR A 132 5.93 9.08 -13.66
C TYR A 132 7.35 9.66 -13.59
N GLY A 133 7.48 10.97 -13.79
CA GLY A 133 8.79 11.65 -13.77
C GLY A 133 9.44 11.70 -12.39
N LEU A 134 8.70 11.41 -11.32
CA LEU A 134 9.23 11.40 -9.96
C LEU A 134 9.54 10.00 -9.44
N GLU A 135 9.11 8.93 -10.12
CA GLU A 135 9.28 7.55 -9.63
C GLU A 135 10.75 7.16 -9.44
N GLY A 136 11.66 7.73 -10.23
CA GLY A 136 13.11 7.52 -10.07
C GLY A 136 13.71 8.20 -8.84
N ILE A 137 13.08 9.30 -8.35
CA ILE A 137 13.60 10.12 -7.23
C ILE A 137 12.84 9.81 -5.94
N LEU A 138 11.52 9.66 -6.06
CA LEU A 138 10.57 9.34 -4.99
C LEU A 138 9.82 8.04 -5.31
N PRO A 139 10.50 6.89 -5.38
CA PRO A 139 9.82 5.60 -5.50
C PRO A 139 8.98 5.31 -4.26
N ASP A 140 8.03 4.38 -4.39
CA ASP A 140 7.07 4.01 -3.34
C ASP A 140 7.75 3.69 -2.00
N ALA A 141 8.89 3.00 -2.04
CA ALA A 141 9.66 2.63 -0.85
C ALA A 141 10.17 3.87 -0.09
N ILE A 142 10.68 4.87 -0.81
CA ILE A 142 11.13 6.14 -0.21
C ILE A 142 9.94 6.94 0.33
N CYS A 143 8.84 7.04 -0.42
CA CYS A 143 7.61 7.67 0.06
C CYS A 143 7.13 7.00 1.35
N LYS A 144 7.11 5.66 1.39
CA LYS A 144 6.72 4.89 2.57
C LYS A 144 7.64 5.13 3.76
N ARG A 145 8.95 5.18 3.52
CA ARG A 145 9.96 5.46 4.56
C ARG A 145 9.76 6.84 5.16
N ILE A 146 9.62 7.89 4.33
CA ILE A 146 9.34 9.25 4.81
C ILE A 146 8.08 9.29 5.68
N GLN A 147 7.00 8.67 5.23
CA GLN A 147 5.76 8.60 6.01
C GLN A 147 5.99 7.90 7.36
N THR A 148 6.63 6.73 7.35
CA THR A 148 6.79 5.89 8.54
C THR A 148 7.72 6.50 9.58
N GLU A 149 8.83 7.08 9.14
CA GLU A 149 9.88 7.58 10.04
C GLU A 149 9.67 9.04 10.44
N GLN A 150 9.19 9.88 9.52
CA GLN A 150 9.15 11.32 9.73
C GLN A 150 7.74 11.86 10.03
N MET A 151 6.68 11.22 9.53
CA MET A 151 5.32 11.73 9.69
C MET A 151 4.52 10.98 10.75
N ILE A 152 4.43 9.65 10.66
CA ILE A 152 3.57 8.81 11.49
C ILE A 152 3.84 8.99 13.00
N PRO A 153 5.07 9.15 13.50
CA PRO A 153 5.29 9.37 14.93
C PRO A 153 4.54 10.59 15.48
N TYR A 154 4.45 11.67 14.69
CA TYR A 154 3.69 12.87 15.05
C TYR A 154 2.19 12.70 14.81
N LEU A 155 1.80 12.14 13.65
CA LEU A 155 0.40 11.99 13.25
C LEU A 155 -0.39 11.07 14.20
N LYS A 156 0.25 10.05 14.78
CA LYS A 156 -0.35 9.19 15.81
C LYS A 156 -0.77 9.97 17.05
N ASP A 157 0.01 10.98 17.40
CA ASP A 157 -0.22 11.86 18.56
C ASP A 157 -1.09 13.08 18.19
N GLU A 158 -1.70 13.09 16.99
CA GLU A 158 -2.50 14.20 16.44
C GLU A 158 -1.74 15.53 16.32
N LYS A 159 -0.41 15.47 16.26
CA LYS A 159 0.48 16.61 15.97
C LYS A 159 0.56 16.80 14.47
N TRP A 160 -0.58 17.23 13.88
CA TRP A 160 -0.74 17.33 12.43
C TRP A 160 0.25 18.29 11.78
N SER A 161 0.45 19.45 12.41
CA SER A 161 1.36 20.48 11.92
C SER A 161 2.79 19.98 11.83
N GLU A 162 3.31 19.41 12.92
CA GLU A 162 4.68 18.91 13.00
C GLU A 162 4.90 17.73 12.03
N GLY A 163 3.95 16.81 11.98
CA GLY A 163 4.03 15.65 11.08
C GLY A 163 4.07 16.04 9.61
N MET A 164 3.23 17.00 9.19
CA MET A 164 3.21 17.48 7.82
C MET A 164 4.46 18.27 7.47
N VAL A 165 4.97 19.13 8.35
CA VAL A 165 6.21 19.87 8.13
C VAL A 165 7.39 18.92 8.01
N ALA A 166 7.56 17.97 8.95
CA ALA A 166 8.66 17.00 8.93
C ALA A 166 8.66 16.14 7.65
N GLY A 167 7.49 15.69 7.21
CA GLY A 167 7.34 14.97 5.95
C GLY A 167 7.75 15.81 4.73
N MET A 168 7.25 17.05 4.66
CA MET A 168 7.56 17.95 3.54
C MET A 168 9.02 18.41 3.51
N GLU A 169 9.67 18.58 4.66
CA GLU A 169 11.11 18.83 4.74
C GLU A 169 11.92 17.64 4.21
N SER A 170 11.51 16.42 4.53
CA SER A 170 12.15 15.20 4.02
C SER A 170 11.97 15.04 2.51
N VAL A 171 10.77 15.34 1.98
CA VAL A 171 10.50 15.38 0.53
C VAL A 171 11.37 16.44 -0.14
N TYR A 172 11.43 17.65 0.43
CA TYR A 172 12.25 18.73 -0.07
C TYR A 172 13.73 18.35 -0.16
N ASN A 173 14.29 17.84 0.94
CA ASN A 173 15.69 17.42 0.98
C ASN A 173 15.98 16.32 -0.06
N ARG A 174 15.08 15.37 -0.23
CA ARG A 174 15.22 14.31 -1.22
C ARG A 174 15.25 14.85 -2.65
N LEU A 175 14.30 15.75 -2.99
CA LEU A 175 14.16 16.28 -4.34
C LEU A 175 15.26 17.27 -4.72
N ILE A 176 15.79 18.06 -3.75
CA ILE A 176 16.87 19.02 -3.99
C ILE A 176 18.24 18.35 -4.10
N THR A 177 18.48 17.32 -3.29
CA THR A 177 19.80 16.65 -3.25
C THR A 177 19.96 15.55 -4.28
N TYR A 178 18.88 15.21 -5.00
CA TYR A 178 18.96 14.18 -6.02
C TYR A 178 19.80 14.67 -7.22
N ASN A 179 20.98 14.07 -7.37
CA ASN A 179 21.74 14.10 -8.61
C ASN A 179 21.56 12.74 -9.30
N GLU A 180 21.40 12.70 -10.63
CA GLU A 180 21.14 11.47 -11.41
C GLU A 180 22.20 10.34 -11.23
N GLY A 181 23.23 10.56 -10.41
CA GLY A 181 24.23 9.57 -10.04
C GLY A 181 24.10 8.99 -8.63
N ASP A 182 23.26 9.57 -7.79
CA ASP A 182 23.01 9.11 -6.43
C ASP A 182 21.86 8.08 -6.46
N VAL A 183 22.17 6.86 -6.87
CA VAL A 183 21.36 5.70 -6.47
C VAL A 183 21.44 5.68 -4.94
N PRO A 184 20.34 5.71 -4.17
CA PRO A 184 20.41 5.52 -2.73
C PRO A 184 21.10 4.19 -2.51
N GLU A 185 22.26 4.20 -1.86
CA GLU A 185 22.70 3.03 -1.13
C GLU A 185 21.62 2.85 -0.06
N ASP A 186 20.70 1.93 -0.32
CA ASP A 186 19.86 1.41 0.73
C ASP A 186 20.86 0.89 1.76
N ASP A 187 20.80 1.42 2.99
CA ASP A 187 21.54 0.89 4.14
C ASP A 187 20.96 -0.49 4.51
N ASP A 188 21.00 -1.40 3.52
CA ASP A 188 20.57 -2.81 3.61
C ASP A 188 21.68 -3.69 4.20
N ASP A 189 22.55 -3.15 5.06
CA ASP A 189 23.52 -3.96 5.79
C ASP A 189 22.82 -5.00 6.70
N ASP A 190 21.59 -4.73 7.13
CA ASP A 190 20.78 -5.70 7.88
C ASP A 190 20.10 -6.76 6.99
N ASP A 191 19.79 -6.45 5.71
CA ASP A 191 19.14 -7.39 4.80
C ASP A 191 20.11 -8.44 4.25
N LEU A 192 21.41 -8.11 4.06
CA LEU A 192 22.41 -9.08 3.59
C LEU A 192 22.57 -10.22 4.61
N ALA A 193 22.58 -9.91 5.90
CA ALA A 193 22.64 -10.92 6.97
C ALA A 193 21.38 -11.79 6.98
N ALA A 194 20.20 -11.20 6.78
CA ALA A 194 18.93 -11.92 6.68
C ALA A 194 18.89 -12.81 5.43
N ILE A 195 19.33 -12.33 4.28
CA ILE A 195 19.40 -13.10 3.03
C ILE A 195 20.38 -14.27 3.18
N LEU A 196 21.57 -14.05 3.75
CA LEU A 196 22.55 -15.10 3.99
C LEU A 196 22.01 -16.15 4.98
N PHE A 197 21.27 -15.74 5.98
CA PHE A 197 20.60 -16.65 6.92
C PHE A 197 19.53 -17.50 6.22
N PHE A 198 18.68 -16.88 5.38
CA PHE A 198 17.66 -17.59 4.60
C PHE A 198 18.28 -18.57 3.59
N VAL A 199 19.32 -18.15 2.86
CA VAL A 199 20.05 -19.00 1.91
C VAL A 199 20.72 -20.16 2.66
N GLY A 200 21.38 -19.90 3.78
CA GLY A 200 21.98 -20.92 4.63
C GLY A 200 20.94 -21.94 5.15
N PHE A 201 19.80 -21.47 5.61
CA PHE A 201 18.70 -22.32 6.07
C PHE A 201 18.11 -23.19 4.94
N MET A 202 17.92 -22.60 3.74
CA MET A 202 17.46 -23.33 2.56
C MET A 202 18.47 -24.40 2.12
N LEU A 203 19.78 -24.08 2.10
CA LEU A 203 20.83 -25.05 1.79
C LEU A 203 20.88 -26.18 2.82
N LEU A 204 20.76 -25.86 4.11
CA LEU A 204 20.69 -26.87 5.17
C LEU A 204 19.48 -27.79 4.96
N GLY A 205 18.32 -27.24 4.65
CA GLY A 205 17.11 -27.99 4.32
C GLY A 205 17.31 -28.92 3.13
N CYS A 206 17.89 -28.43 2.05
CA CYS A 206 18.23 -29.24 0.87
C CYS A 206 19.20 -30.39 1.20
N VAL A 207 20.21 -30.13 2.03
CA VAL A 207 21.17 -31.15 2.47
C VAL A 207 20.46 -32.21 3.31
N VAL A 208 19.60 -31.83 4.23
CA VAL A 208 18.82 -32.78 5.06
C VAL A 208 17.93 -33.65 4.18
N ILE A 209 17.20 -33.03 3.23
CA ILE A 209 16.34 -33.77 2.29
C ILE A 209 17.19 -34.73 1.43
N PHE A 210 18.34 -34.26 0.91
CA PHE A 210 19.24 -35.09 0.12
C PHE A 210 19.74 -36.29 0.92
N ILE A 211 20.16 -36.09 2.18
CA ILE A 211 20.58 -37.16 3.07
C ILE A 211 19.43 -38.14 3.34
N ALA A 212 18.24 -37.62 3.60
CA ALA A 212 17.05 -38.47 3.85
C ALA A 212 16.71 -39.34 2.63
N VAL A 213 16.71 -38.77 1.44
CA VAL A 213 16.47 -39.49 0.18
C VAL A 213 17.59 -40.52 -0.07
N TRP A 214 18.85 -40.09 0.17
CA TRP A 214 20.01 -40.97 -0.01
C TRP A 214 19.98 -42.18 0.93
N VAL A 215 19.66 -41.96 2.22
CA VAL A 215 19.51 -43.04 3.21
C VAL A 215 18.29 -43.92 2.89
N SER A 216 17.18 -43.31 2.44
CA SER A 216 15.96 -44.03 2.07
C SER A 216 16.15 -44.96 0.86
N ASN A 217 17.08 -44.67 -0.03
CA ASN A 217 17.34 -45.44 -1.25
C ASN A 217 18.40 -46.56 -1.05
N ARG A 218 18.66 -46.98 0.21
CA ARG A 218 19.57 -48.08 0.50
C ARG A 218 18.81 -49.42 0.66
N CYS A 219 19.50 -50.49 0.30
CA CYS A 219 19.00 -51.81 0.64
C CYS A 219 18.94 -51.98 2.19
N PRO A 220 17.82 -52.44 2.76
CA PRO A 220 17.71 -52.65 4.22
C PRO A 220 18.66 -53.70 4.77
N ALA A 221 19.04 -54.71 3.96
CA ALA A 221 19.93 -55.81 4.36
C ALA A 221 21.45 -55.46 4.26
N CYS A 222 21.94 -55.00 3.10
CA CYS A 222 23.37 -54.73 2.90
C CYS A 222 23.75 -53.24 2.92
N LYS A 223 22.78 -52.31 3.05
CA LYS A 223 22.95 -50.88 3.08
C LYS A 223 23.59 -50.21 1.82
N LYS A 224 23.73 -50.97 0.75
CA LYS A 224 24.22 -50.49 -0.53
C LYS A 224 23.10 -49.87 -1.38
N HIS A 225 23.46 -49.04 -2.38
CA HIS A 225 22.51 -48.31 -3.22
C HIS A 225 22.16 -49.01 -4.54
N ASN A 226 22.61 -50.24 -4.77
CA ASN A 226 22.42 -50.96 -6.02
C ASN A 226 21.07 -51.71 -6.04
N ILE A 227 19.94 -50.96 -5.96
CA ILE A 227 18.62 -51.49 -5.99
C ILE A 227 17.93 -51.26 -7.32
N ILE A 228 17.19 -52.25 -7.81
CA ILE A 228 16.40 -52.19 -9.04
C ILE A 228 14.92 -52.40 -8.74
N ARG A 229 14.07 -51.70 -9.47
CA ARG A 229 12.62 -51.93 -9.42
C ARG A 229 12.27 -53.14 -10.26
N VAL A 230 11.64 -54.11 -9.62
CA VAL A 230 11.24 -55.37 -10.28
C VAL A 230 9.76 -55.33 -10.70
N SER A 231 8.89 -54.87 -9.81
CA SER A 231 7.48 -54.78 -10.11
C SER A 231 6.80 -53.64 -9.36
N SER A 232 5.57 -53.27 -9.78
CA SER A 232 4.74 -52.30 -9.05
C SER A 232 3.30 -52.77 -9.05
N ARG A 233 2.62 -52.58 -7.93
CA ARG A 233 1.23 -52.94 -7.72
C ARG A 233 0.47 -51.73 -7.16
N LEU A 234 -0.68 -51.39 -7.76
CA LEU A 234 -1.55 -50.35 -7.22
C LEU A 234 -2.24 -50.89 -5.95
N ILE A 235 -2.08 -50.19 -4.82
CA ILE A 235 -2.68 -50.55 -3.53
C ILE A 235 -4.01 -49.80 -3.34
N SER A 236 -4.01 -48.50 -3.54
CA SER A 236 -5.21 -47.69 -3.38
C SER A 236 -5.20 -46.40 -4.22
N LYS A 237 -6.41 -45.91 -4.55
CA LYS A 237 -6.63 -44.59 -5.11
C LYS A 237 -7.70 -43.87 -4.26
N LYS A 238 -7.36 -42.76 -3.62
CA LYS A 238 -8.30 -41.94 -2.83
C LYS A 238 -7.95 -40.48 -2.97
N ASN A 239 -8.94 -39.61 -3.17
CA ASN A 239 -8.82 -38.13 -3.15
C ASN A 239 -7.72 -37.57 -4.05
N GLY A 240 -7.53 -38.15 -5.25
CA GLY A 240 -6.50 -37.66 -6.19
C GLY A 240 -5.08 -38.12 -5.85
N MET A 241 -4.91 -39.02 -4.88
CA MET A 241 -3.64 -39.65 -4.56
C MET A 241 -3.73 -41.16 -4.84
N LYS A 242 -2.69 -41.71 -5.49
CA LYS A 242 -2.50 -43.16 -5.69
C LYS A 242 -1.34 -43.63 -4.82
N THR A 243 -1.54 -44.77 -4.17
CA THR A 243 -0.52 -45.51 -3.42
C THR A 243 -0.14 -46.75 -4.20
N GLU A 244 1.13 -46.86 -4.55
CA GLU A 244 1.68 -48.02 -5.25
C GLU A 244 2.68 -48.75 -4.34
N GLY A 245 2.56 -50.08 -4.23
CA GLY A 245 3.60 -50.92 -3.68
C GLY A 245 4.63 -51.26 -4.76
N ILE A 246 5.86 -50.84 -4.55
CA ILE A 246 6.95 -51.09 -5.48
C ILE A 246 7.91 -52.10 -4.89
N THR A 247 8.10 -53.22 -5.59
CA THR A 247 9.05 -54.29 -5.21
C THR A 247 10.43 -53.96 -5.78
N TYR A 248 11.41 -53.95 -4.92
CA TYR A 248 12.82 -53.70 -5.24
C TYR A 248 13.65 -54.95 -4.96
N GLU A 249 14.65 -55.19 -5.77
CA GLU A 249 15.66 -56.24 -5.58
C GLU A 249 17.06 -55.58 -5.52
N CYS A 250 17.86 -55.96 -4.56
CA CYS A 250 19.25 -55.54 -4.46
C CYS A 250 20.17 -56.45 -5.31
N LYS A 251 20.86 -55.86 -6.29
CA LYS A 251 21.78 -56.58 -7.14
C LYS A 251 23.03 -57.16 -6.42
N ASP A 252 23.37 -56.55 -5.26
CA ASP A 252 24.58 -56.96 -4.53
C ASP A 252 24.33 -58.15 -3.57
N CYS A 253 23.13 -58.24 -3.00
CA CYS A 253 22.81 -59.29 -2.01
C CYS A 253 21.54 -60.11 -2.29
N GLY A 254 20.81 -59.83 -3.39
CA GLY A 254 19.60 -60.53 -3.78
C GLY A 254 18.39 -60.30 -2.88
N HIS A 255 18.49 -59.37 -1.90
CA HIS A 255 17.38 -59.10 -0.96
C HIS A 255 16.23 -58.39 -1.68
N ILE A 256 15.02 -58.95 -1.57
CA ILE A 256 13.80 -58.39 -2.16
C ILE A 256 12.99 -57.73 -1.03
N PHE A 257 12.53 -56.47 -1.25
CA PHE A 257 11.73 -55.72 -0.32
C PHE A 257 10.71 -54.83 -1.05
N GLU A 258 9.58 -54.54 -0.41
CA GLU A 258 8.54 -53.69 -0.95
C GLU A 258 8.54 -52.33 -0.24
N LYS A 259 8.32 -51.26 -1.00
CA LYS A 259 8.10 -49.88 -0.49
C LYS A 259 6.77 -49.36 -1.02
N GLU A 260 6.01 -48.71 -0.14
CA GLU A 260 4.80 -47.99 -0.54
C GLU A 260 5.19 -46.56 -0.94
N VAL A 261 4.78 -46.13 -2.13
CA VAL A 261 5.01 -44.80 -2.66
C VAL A 261 3.67 -44.16 -2.97
N GLN A 262 3.47 -42.97 -2.43
CA GLN A 262 2.31 -42.14 -2.75
C GLN A 262 2.65 -41.15 -3.84
N SER A 263 1.80 -41.02 -4.84
CA SER A 263 1.94 -40.06 -5.95
C SER A 263 0.59 -39.47 -6.31
N ILE A 264 0.62 -38.29 -6.94
CA ILE A 264 -0.59 -37.63 -7.44
C ILE A 264 -1.15 -38.43 -8.61
N ASP A 265 -2.45 -38.75 -8.58
CA ASP A 265 -3.12 -39.38 -9.70
C ASP A 265 -3.44 -38.35 -10.78
N GLN A 266 -2.70 -38.36 -11.86
CA GLN A 266 -2.87 -37.41 -12.97
C GLN A 266 -4.22 -37.57 -13.70
N ASP A 267 -4.90 -38.71 -13.54
CA ASP A 267 -6.21 -38.99 -14.13
C ASP A 267 -7.39 -38.65 -13.21
N TYR A 268 -7.11 -38.12 -12.02
CA TYR A 268 -8.14 -37.75 -11.04
C TYR A 268 -8.92 -36.53 -11.47
N LYS A 269 -10.16 -36.72 -11.92
CA LYS A 269 -11.15 -35.68 -12.09
C LYS A 269 -11.91 -35.53 -10.78
N GLY A 270 -11.68 -34.44 -10.04
CA GLY A 270 -12.37 -34.17 -8.77
C GLY A 270 -13.90 -34.22 -8.89
N PRO A 271 -14.65 -34.28 -7.77
CA PRO A 271 -16.09 -34.45 -7.75
C PRO A 271 -16.90 -33.29 -8.36
N THR A 272 -16.29 -32.18 -8.68
CA THR A 272 -16.86 -31.07 -9.44
C THR A 272 -15.93 -30.77 -10.61
N GLY A 273 -16.43 -30.99 -11.84
CA GLY A 273 -15.71 -30.77 -13.10
C GLY A 273 -15.30 -29.30 -13.31
N GLY A 274 -14.30 -28.85 -12.55
CA GLY A 274 -13.65 -27.55 -12.68
C GLY A 274 -12.22 -27.77 -13.20
N TYR A 275 -12.00 -27.36 -14.43
CA TYR A 275 -10.68 -27.27 -15.07
C TYR A 275 -9.78 -26.35 -14.26
N TYR A 276 -8.80 -26.88 -13.53
CA TYR A 276 -7.60 -26.12 -13.16
C TYR A 276 -6.56 -26.27 -14.28
N GLY A 277 -6.87 -25.64 -15.40
CA GLY A 277 -5.88 -25.30 -16.39
C GLY A 277 -5.32 -23.94 -16.04
N GLY A 278 -4.05 -23.86 -15.62
CA GLY A 278 -3.32 -22.61 -15.46
C GLY A 278 -3.17 -21.90 -16.80
N GLY A 279 -4.20 -21.17 -17.22
CA GLY A 279 -4.16 -20.16 -18.25
C GLY A 279 -4.25 -18.80 -17.56
N MET A 280 -3.18 -18.03 -17.54
CA MET A 280 -3.25 -16.62 -17.19
C MET A 280 -4.29 -15.96 -18.09
N PRO A 281 -5.31 -15.27 -17.54
CA PRO A 281 -6.15 -14.43 -18.38
C PRO A 281 -5.30 -13.27 -18.88
N ARG A 282 -5.04 -13.28 -20.17
CA ARG A 282 -4.52 -12.14 -20.91
C ARG A 282 -5.67 -11.13 -20.97
N GLY A 283 -5.79 -10.33 -19.90
CA GLY A 283 -6.69 -9.19 -19.83
C GLY A 283 -6.21 -8.15 -20.82
N GLY A 284 -6.89 -8.07 -21.95
CA GLY A 284 -6.78 -6.95 -22.85
C GLY A 284 -7.36 -5.72 -22.14
N PHE A 285 -6.52 -4.78 -21.77
CA PHE A 285 -6.97 -3.44 -21.42
C PHE A 285 -7.52 -2.77 -22.68
N GLY A 286 -8.84 -2.78 -22.81
CA GLY A 286 -9.55 -1.94 -23.75
C GLY A 286 -9.41 -0.50 -23.28
N GLY A 287 -8.65 0.31 -24.01
CA GLY A 287 -8.55 1.74 -23.81
C GLY A 287 -9.92 2.40 -24.02
N GLY A 288 -10.57 2.80 -22.93
CA GLY A 288 -11.68 3.73 -22.94
C GLY A 288 -11.11 5.15 -22.95
N SER A 289 -11.05 5.77 -24.13
CA SER A 289 -10.75 7.18 -24.30
C SER A 289 -11.96 7.98 -23.81
N PHE A 290 -11.92 8.48 -22.57
CA PHE A 290 -12.80 9.57 -22.16
C PHE A 290 -12.08 10.89 -22.44
N GLY A 291 -12.33 11.44 -23.62
CA GLY A 291 -12.02 12.82 -23.94
C GLY A 291 -13.04 13.73 -23.26
N GLY A 292 -12.67 14.29 -22.11
CA GLY A 292 -13.36 15.41 -21.47
C GLY A 292 -12.33 16.50 -21.22
N GLY A 293 -12.21 17.44 -22.14
CA GLY A 293 -11.37 18.62 -21.98
C GLY A 293 -11.97 19.56 -20.93
N PHE A 294 -11.39 19.62 -19.74
CA PHE A 294 -11.51 20.75 -18.85
C PHE A 294 -10.18 21.51 -18.86
N SER A 295 -10.09 22.52 -19.69
CA SER A 295 -9.03 23.50 -19.65
C SER A 295 -9.32 24.49 -18.52
N GLY A 296 -8.63 24.34 -17.39
CA GLY A 296 -8.81 25.22 -16.24
C GLY A 296 -7.83 24.96 -15.10
N GLY A 297 -6.73 24.24 -15.36
CA GLY A 297 -5.72 24.00 -14.34
C GLY A 297 -4.58 24.98 -14.43
N SER A 298 -4.13 25.55 -13.32
CA SER A 298 -2.90 26.33 -13.20
C SER A 298 -1.64 25.47 -13.24
N PHE A 299 -1.80 24.16 -13.44
CA PHE A 299 -0.75 23.15 -13.50
C PHE A 299 -0.49 22.74 -14.96
N GLY A 300 0.70 22.23 -15.23
CA GLY A 300 1.25 21.98 -16.56
C GLY A 300 0.69 20.78 -17.32
N GLY A 301 -0.28 20.02 -16.77
CA GLY A 301 -0.94 18.90 -17.43
C GLY A 301 -0.16 17.59 -17.43
N GLY A 302 0.58 17.29 -16.34
CA GLY A 302 1.25 16.02 -16.09
C GLY A 302 0.29 14.83 -15.92
N ARG A 303 0.82 13.62 -15.98
CA ARG A 303 0.08 12.36 -15.78
C ARG A 303 0.73 11.52 -14.70
N GLY A 304 -0.08 10.84 -13.88
CA GLY A 304 0.39 9.88 -12.89
C GLY A 304 0.10 8.45 -13.34
N GLY A 305 1.02 7.55 -13.04
CA GLY A 305 0.94 6.14 -13.41
C GLY A 305 0.62 5.18 -12.30
N GLY A 306 0.31 5.69 -11.11
CA GLY A 306 0.01 4.87 -9.94
C GLY A 306 1.19 4.65 -9.02
N GLY A 307 2.29 5.42 -9.16
CA GLY A 307 3.36 5.47 -8.16
C GLY A 307 2.94 6.23 -6.91
N GLY A 308 3.59 5.93 -5.79
CA GLY A 308 3.34 6.56 -4.50
C GLY A 308 3.07 5.54 -3.39
N ALA A 309 2.97 6.04 -2.18
CA ALA A 309 2.71 5.19 -1.03
C ALA A 309 1.67 5.81 -0.10
N GLY A 310 0.86 4.96 0.53
CA GLY A 310 -0.08 5.34 1.56
C GLY A 310 0.22 4.66 2.90
N SER A 311 -0.04 5.37 3.98
CA SER A 311 0.06 4.85 5.34
C SER A 311 -1.17 5.21 6.13
N ARG A 312 -1.70 4.24 6.89
CA ARG A 312 -2.69 4.46 7.95
C ARG A 312 -1.98 4.36 9.30
N PHE A 313 -2.42 5.16 10.28
CA PHE A 313 -1.73 5.30 11.56
C PHE A 313 -2.67 5.35 12.76
#